data_b44a8c666023039028994f7b6fbea626
#
_entry.id   b44a8c666023039028994f7b6fbea626
#
_cell.length_a   1.000
_cell.length_b   1.000
_cell.length_c   1.000
_cell.angle_alpha   90.00
_cell.angle_beta   90.00
_cell.angle_gamma   90.00
#
_symmetry.space_group_name_H-M   'P 1'
#
loop_
_entity.id
_entity.type
_entity.pdbx_description
1 polymer ?
#
loop_
_entity_poly.entity_id
_entity_poly.type
_entity_poly.pdbx_seq_one_letter_code
_entity_poly.pdbx_strand_id
1 'polypeptide(L)'
;TKQPYPDARRLIDAGVTVALATDCNPGTAFTSSIPFCLAIAVREMGMTPEQALWSATAGGAAALHRDDVGVVKPGARADLVSLAAPSWLHLMYRPGVPLIDRVCKAGRFLRLDQPRLRLDG
;
A
#
# COMPACT_ATOMS: atom_id res chain seq x y z
N THR A 1 -20.68 -2.91 -11.28
CA THR A 1 -20.96 -1.50 -11.59
C THR A 1 -19.65 -0.80 -11.90
N LYS A 2 -19.42 -0.34 -13.13
CA LYS A 2 -18.27 0.50 -13.48
C LYS A 2 -18.52 1.90 -12.90
N GLN A 3 -18.15 2.12 -11.66
CA GLN A 3 -18.06 3.48 -11.12
C GLN A 3 -16.66 4.05 -11.46
N PRO A 4 -16.57 5.32 -11.86
CA PRO A 4 -15.27 5.96 -12.06
C PRO A 4 -14.52 6.03 -10.72
N TYR A 5 -13.21 5.92 -10.78
CA TYR A 5 -12.37 6.18 -9.61
C TYR A 5 -12.50 7.65 -9.19
N PRO A 6 -12.43 7.95 -7.88
CA PRO A 6 -12.42 9.34 -7.43
C PRO A 6 -11.17 10.08 -7.94
N ASP A 7 -11.34 11.35 -8.27
CA ASP A 7 -10.23 12.24 -8.63
C ASP A 7 -9.47 12.64 -7.34
N ALA A 8 -8.54 11.79 -6.93
CA ALA A 8 -7.77 12.01 -5.72
C ALA A 8 -6.86 13.24 -5.85
N ARG A 9 -6.44 13.59 -7.06
CA ARG A 9 -5.65 14.79 -7.32
C ARG A 9 -6.37 16.05 -6.90
N ARG A 10 -7.63 16.19 -7.26
CA ARG A 10 -8.45 17.34 -6.85
C ARG A 10 -8.62 17.42 -5.34
N LEU A 11 -8.78 16.30 -4.67
CA LEU A 11 -8.89 16.28 -3.21
C LEU A 11 -7.59 16.75 -2.56
N ILE A 12 -6.46 16.27 -3.03
CA ILE A 12 -5.13 16.68 -2.52
C ILE A 12 -4.87 18.15 -2.79
N ASP A 13 -5.15 18.63 -4.00
CA ASP A 13 -4.96 20.04 -4.38
C ASP A 13 -5.88 20.98 -3.57
N ALA A 14 -7.03 20.48 -3.10
CA ALA A 14 -7.92 21.18 -2.19
C ALA A 14 -7.50 21.10 -0.71
N GLY A 15 -6.35 20.50 -0.39
CA GLY A 15 -5.81 20.37 0.96
C GLY A 15 -6.42 19.23 1.79
N VAL A 16 -7.15 18.30 1.16
CA VAL A 16 -7.74 17.15 1.86
C VAL A 16 -6.67 16.10 2.13
N THR A 17 -6.61 15.59 3.34
CA THR A 17 -5.80 14.42 3.69
C THR A 17 -6.45 13.16 3.11
N VAL A 18 -5.78 12.55 2.15
CA VAL A 18 -6.27 11.33 1.48
C VAL A 18 -5.58 10.10 2.06
N ALA A 19 -6.37 9.13 2.50
CA ALA A 19 -5.90 7.80 2.87
C ALA A 19 -6.28 6.80 1.76
N LEU A 20 -5.40 5.85 1.49
CA LEU A 20 -5.60 4.79 0.51
C LEU A 20 -5.73 3.44 1.23
N ALA A 21 -6.76 2.68 0.88
CA ALA A 21 -7.00 1.33 1.40
C ALA A 21 -7.49 0.40 0.29
N THR A 22 -7.52 -0.89 0.56
CA THR A 22 -7.92 -1.91 -0.43
C THR A 22 -9.42 -2.00 -0.63
N ASP A 23 -10.21 -1.59 0.37
CA ASP A 23 -11.65 -1.84 0.40
C ASP A 23 -12.00 -3.31 0.08
N CYS A 24 -11.21 -4.23 0.64
CA CYS A 24 -11.31 -5.67 0.37
C CYS A 24 -12.69 -6.20 0.78
N ASN A 25 -13.50 -6.56 -0.20
CA ASN A 25 -14.84 -7.09 0.02
C ASN A 25 -15.21 -8.13 -1.06
N PRO A 26 -16.09 -9.10 -0.75
CA PRO A 26 -16.47 -10.14 -1.70
C PRO A 26 -17.39 -9.65 -2.83
N GLY A 27 -17.95 -8.44 -2.72
CA GLY A 27 -18.92 -7.91 -3.71
C GLY A 27 -18.27 -7.28 -4.92
N THR A 28 -17.19 -6.53 -4.77
CA THR A 28 -16.58 -5.73 -5.85
C THR A 28 -15.09 -5.95 -6.04
N ALA A 29 -14.33 -6.16 -4.98
CA ALA A 29 -12.87 -6.33 -5.06
C ALA A 29 -12.34 -7.18 -3.90
N PHE A 30 -12.22 -8.48 -4.12
CA PHE A 30 -11.71 -9.41 -3.11
C PHE A 30 -10.18 -9.50 -3.16
N THR A 31 -9.54 -8.38 -2.87
CA THR A 31 -8.07 -8.27 -2.80
C THR A 31 -7.63 -7.44 -1.61
N SER A 32 -6.56 -7.88 -0.95
CA SER A 32 -5.86 -7.14 0.12
C SER A 32 -4.53 -6.55 -0.36
N SER A 33 -4.30 -6.51 -1.67
CA SER A 33 -3.04 -6.07 -2.26
C SER A 33 -2.91 -4.54 -2.26
N ILE A 34 -2.20 -3.98 -1.31
CA ILE A 34 -1.84 -2.54 -1.31
C ILE A 34 -1.00 -2.16 -2.54
N PRO A 35 0.01 -2.94 -3.01
CA PRO A 35 0.70 -2.60 -4.25
C PRO A 35 -0.21 -2.44 -5.46
N PHE A 36 -1.26 -3.24 -5.57
CA PHE A 36 -2.27 -3.09 -6.62
C PHE A 36 -3.03 -1.77 -6.48
N CYS A 37 -3.45 -1.41 -5.27
CA CYS A 37 -4.14 -0.14 -5.01
C CYS A 37 -3.23 1.07 -5.29
N LEU A 38 -1.94 1.00 -4.97
CA LEU A 38 -0.97 2.04 -5.30
C LEU A 38 -0.87 2.24 -6.83
N ALA A 39 -0.82 1.15 -7.60
CA ALA A 39 -0.77 1.23 -9.05
C ALA A 39 -2.04 1.88 -9.64
N ILE A 40 -3.22 1.55 -9.12
CA ILE A 40 -4.50 2.18 -9.52
C ILE A 40 -4.51 3.67 -9.14
N ALA A 41 -4.08 4.02 -7.93
CA ALA A 41 -4.04 5.41 -7.47
C ALA A 41 -3.20 6.29 -8.40
N VAL A 42 -2.07 5.80 -8.88
CA VAL A 42 -1.22 6.53 -9.82
C VAL A 42 -1.82 6.55 -11.22
N ARG A 43 -2.36 5.44 -11.71
CA ARG A 43 -2.83 5.32 -13.10
C ARG A 43 -4.19 5.93 -13.35
N GLU A 44 -5.11 5.82 -12.39
CA GLU A 44 -6.53 6.11 -12.58
C GLU A 44 -7.04 7.26 -11.70
N MET A 45 -6.34 7.58 -10.59
CA MET A 45 -6.79 8.59 -9.62
C MET A 45 -5.95 9.86 -9.63
N GLY A 46 -4.99 10.00 -10.55
CA GLY A 46 -4.16 11.20 -10.75
C GLY A 46 -3.13 11.47 -9.65
N MET A 47 -2.82 10.50 -8.80
CA MET A 47 -1.79 10.65 -7.79
C MET A 47 -0.38 10.53 -8.36
N THR A 48 0.59 11.26 -7.78
CA THR A 48 2.01 10.92 -7.99
C THR A 48 2.35 9.65 -7.19
N PRO A 49 3.43 8.93 -7.54
CA PRO A 49 3.89 7.78 -6.76
C PRO A 49 4.10 8.10 -5.28
N GLU A 50 4.68 9.26 -4.97
CA GLU A 50 4.92 9.72 -3.60
C GLU A 50 3.59 9.95 -2.86
N GLN A 51 2.62 10.58 -3.50
CA GLN A 51 1.29 10.82 -2.94
C GLN A 51 0.58 9.50 -2.65
N ALA A 52 0.64 8.55 -3.57
CA ALA A 52 0.03 7.23 -3.39
C ALA A 52 0.67 6.47 -2.21
N LEU A 53 2.01 6.43 -2.13
CA LEU A 53 2.71 5.77 -1.02
C LEU A 53 2.41 6.46 0.31
N TRP A 54 2.45 7.80 0.33
CA TRP A 54 2.11 8.57 1.53
C TRP A 54 0.67 8.28 2.00
N SER A 55 -0.28 8.25 1.08
CA SER A 55 -1.70 7.98 1.39
C SER A 55 -1.92 6.56 1.94
N ALA A 56 -1.12 5.59 1.52
CA ALA A 56 -1.18 4.21 2.02
C ALA A 56 -0.41 4.00 3.34
N THR A 57 0.36 4.99 3.79
CA THR A 57 1.19 4.91 5.00
C THR A 57 0.83 6.03 5.99
N ALA A 58 1.47 7.18 5.92
CA ALA A 58 1.22 8.31 6.82
C ALA A 58 -0.21 8.88 6.69
N GLY A 59 -0.76 8.92 5.49
CA GLY A 59 -2.15 9.31 5.24
C GLY A 59 -3.15 8.36 5.90
N GLY A 60 -2.90 7.04 5.81
CA GLY A 60 -3.68 6.03 6.52
C GLY A 60 -3.60 6.20 8.03
N ALA A 61 -2.40 6.46 8.58
CA ALA A 61 -2.23 6.74 10.00
C ALA A 61 -3.01 7.99 10.44
N ALA A 62 -2.94 9.06 9.64
CA ALA A 62 -3.69 10.30 9.92
C ALA A 62 -5.21 10.07 9.92
N ALA A 63 -5.75 9.29 8.99
CA ALA A 63 -7.16 8.92 8.96
C ALA A 63 -7.60 8.10 10.19
N LEU A 64 -6.68 7.36 10.79
CA LEU A 64 -6.90 6.60 12.03
C LEU A 64 -6.57 7.37 13.29
N HIS A 65 -6.21 8.65 13.18
CA HIS A 65 -5.74 9.50 14.29
C HIS A 65 -4.59 8.89 15.09
N ARG A 66 -3.62 8.29 14.36
CA ARG A 66 -2.42 7.66 14.93
C ARG A 66 -1.16 8.39 14.52
N ASP A 67 -0.24 8.55 15.46
CA ASP A 67 1.08 9.22 15.29
C ASP A 67 2.27 8.27 15.48
N ASP A 68 1.99 7.03 15.88
CA ASP A 68 2.99 5.99 16.19
C ASP A 68 3.25 5.01 15.03
N VAL A 69 2.52 5.12 13.92
CA VAL A 69 2.61 4.24 12.74
C VAL A 69 2.65 5.04 11.43
N GLY A 70 2.89 4.36 10.32
CA GLY A 70 2.86 4.95 8.98
C GLY A 70 4.12 5.72 8.58
N VAL A 71 5.11 5.82 9.46
CA VAL A 71 6.37 6.52 9.22
C VAL A 71 7.54 5.76 9.84
N VAL A 72 8.73 5.92 9.24
CA VAL A 72 9.98 5.38 9.77
C VAL A 72 10.71 6.52 10.49
N LYS A 73 10.56 6.59 11.80
CA LYS A 73 11.22 7.59 12.67
C LYS A 73 11.48 7.02 14.06
N PRO A 74 12.45 7.56 14.83
CA PRO A 74 12.62 7.21 16.24
C PRO A 74 11.31 7.41 17.02
N GLY A 75 10.97 6.44 17.88
CA GLY A 75 9.75 6.45 18.68
C GLY A 75 8.50 5.90 17.97
N ALA A 76 8.53 5.72 16.65
CA ALA A 76 7.45 5.06 15.94
C ALA A 76 7.54 3.53 16.12
N ARG A 77 6.40 2.89 15.97
CA ARG A 77 6.29 1.43 16.00
C ARG A 77 7.05 0.82 14.83
N ALA A 78 7.85 -0.19 15.10
CA ALA A 78 8.64 -0.88 14.10
C ALA A 78 7.79 -1.85 13.26
N ASP A 79 6.84 -1.31 12.50
CA ASP A 79 6.04 -1.98 11.48
C ASP A 79 6.64 -1.64 10.11
N LEU A 80 7.46 -2.53 9.56
CA LEU A 80 8.31 -2.27 8.40
C LEU A 80 8.18 -3.38 7.36
N VAL A 81 8.37 -3.00 6.12
CA VAL A 81 8.45 -3.93 4.98
C VAL A 81 9.73 -3.68 4.22
N SER A 82 10.52 -4.73 3.95
CA SER A 82 11.61 -4.66 2.99
C SER A 82 11.18 -5.22 1.64
N LEU A 83 11.76 -4.67 0.57
CA LEU A 83 11.39 -5.02 -0.79
C LEU A 83 12.55 -5.72 -1.51
N ALA A 84 12.24 -6.76 -2.26
CA ALA A 84 13.14 -7.40 -3.22
C ALA A 84 13.15 -6.59 -4.54
N ALA A 85 13.46 -5.30 -4.43
CA ALA A 85 13.50 -4.38 -5.56
C ALA A 85 14.47 -3.22 -5.26
N PRO A 86 15.10 -2.62 -6.31
CA PRO A 86 16.06 -1.53 -6.12
C PRO A 86 15.41 -0.21 -5.68
N SER A 87 14.09 -0.08 -5.83
CA SER A 87 13.33 1.11 -5.45
C SER A 87 11.90 0.75 -5.07
N TRP A 88 11.34 1.50 -4.13
CA TRP A 88 9.93 1.40 -3.76
C TRP A 88 8.95 1.73 -4.90
N LEU A 89 9.39 2.45 -5.93
CA LEU A 89 8.61 2.73 -7.13
C LEU A 89 8.14 1.45 -7.85
N HIS A 90 8.88 0.36 -7.69
CA HIS A 90 8.50 -0.93 -8.26
C HIS A 90 7.18 -1.48 -7.72
N LEU A 91 6.72 -1.06 -6.54
CA LEU A 91 5.40 -1.43 -6.02
C LEU A 91 4.27 -1.02 -6.97
N MET A 92 4.41 0.13 -7.63
CA MET A 92 3.41 0.67 -8.56
C MET A 92 3.72 0.30 -10.01
N TYR A 93 5.02 0.20 -10.33
CA TYR A 93 5.49 -0.09 -11.68
C TYR A 93 5.30 -1.57 -12.07
N ARG A 94 5.37 -2.48 -11.09
CA ARG A 94 5.24 -3.94 -11.28
C ARG A 94 4.10 -4.51 -10.42
N PRO A 95 2.84 -4.04 -10.60
CA PRO A 95 1.71 -4.57 -9.83
C PRO A 95 1.53 -6.07 -10.11
N GLY A 96 1.22 -6.84 -9.08
CA GLY A 96 1.05 -8.28 -9.20
C GLY A 96 2.34 -9.10 -9.08
N VAL A 97 3.53 -8.47 -9.10
CA VAL A 97 4.79 -9.17 -8.79
C VAL A 97 5.00 -9.14 -7.28
N PRO A 98 5.27 -10.29 -6.63
CA PRO A 98 5.55 -10.35 -5.19
C PRO A 98 6.93 -9.73 -4.91
N LEU A 99 6.93 -8.48 -4.46
CA LEU A 99 8.13 -7.70 -4.16
C LEU A 99 8.44 -7.61 -2.67
N ILE A 100 7.59 -8.15 -1.81
CA ILE A 100 7.80 -8.14 -0.36
C ILE A 100 8.83 -9.21 -0.01
N ASP A 101 9.98 -8.79 0.53
CA ASP A 101 11.04 -9.68 1.00
C ASP A 101 10.84 -10.07 2.46
N ARG A 102 10.66 -9.06 3.34
CA ARG A 102 10.44 -9.29 4.76
C ARG A 102 9.38 -8.36 5.32
N VAL A 103 8.66 -8.85 6.32
CA VAL A 103 7.74 -8.04 7.11
C VAL A 103 8.20 -8.06 8.56
N CYS A 104 8.35 -6.87 9.14
CA CYS A 104 8.58 -6.67 10.55
C CYS A 104 7.32 -6.08 11.18
N LYS A 105 6.79 -6.71 12.21
CA LYS A 105 5.63 -6.27 12.96
C LYS A 105 6.01 -6.05 14.42
N ALA A 106 5.87 -4.84 14.92
CA ALA A 106 6.24 -4.46 16.27
C ALA A 106 7.69 -4.90 16.64
N GLY A 107 8.64 -4.75 15.71
CA GLY A 107 10.03 -5.12 15.89
C GLY A 107 10.35 -6.61 15.71
N ARG A 108 9.38 -7.43 15.31
CA ARG A 108 9.58 -8.87 15.07
C ARG A 108 9.40 -9.20 13.59
N PHE A 109 10.38 -9.91 13.02
CA PHE A 109 10.24 -10.43 11.65
C PHE A 109 9.24 -11.58 11.60
N LEU A 110 8.28 -11.46 10.70
CA LEU A 110 7.32 -12.52 10.42
C LEU A 110 7.91 -13.49 9.40
N ARG A 111 7.62 -14.79 9.57
CA ARG A 111 7.83 -15.78 8.51
C ARG A 111 6.72 -15.58 7.46
N LEU A 112 7.12 -15.28 6.25
CA LEU A 112 6.23 -15.29 5.11
C LEU A 112 6.21 -16.72 4.58
N ASP A 113 5.24 -17.52 5.01
CA ASP A 113 4.96 -18.81 4.39
C ASP A 113 4.37 -18.53 3.01
N GLN A 114 5.24 -18.39 2.03
CA GLN A 114 4.79 -18.43 0.64
C GLN A 114 4.36 -19.87 0.37
N PRO A 115 3.11 -20.13 -0.03
CA PRO A 115 2.75 -21.44 -0.53
C PRO A 115 3.64 -21.71 -1.76
N ARG A 116 4.63 -22.57 -1.61
CA ARG A 116 5.37 -23.09 -2.76
C ARG A 116 4.35 -23.86 -3.58
N LEU A 117 3.98 -23.33 -4.74
CA LEU A 117 3.30 -24.13 -5.75
C LEU A 117 4.23 -25.31 -6.08
N ARG A 118 3.98 -26.46 -5.46
CA ARG A 118 4.55 -27.70 -5.95
C ARG A 118 3.80 -28.03 -7.23
N LEU A 119 4.43 -27.78 -8.34
CA LEU A 119 4.04 -28.39 -9.60
C LEU A 119 4.57 -29.83 -9.52
N ASP A 120 3.84 -30.68 -8.82
CA ASP A 120 4.05 -32.12 -8.92
C ASP A 120 3.57 -32.51 -10.32
N GLY A 121 4.56 -32.65 -11.22
CA GLY A 121 4.35 -33.17 -12.57
C GLY A 121 4.01 -34.68 -12.58
#